data_37b64ad64935afab8d3ce6b6ef207a10
#
_entry.id   37b64ad64935afab8d3ce6b6ef207a10
#
_cell.length_a   1.000
_cell.length_b   1.000
_cell.length_c   1.000
_cell.angle_alpha   90.00
_cell.angle_beta   90.00
_cell.angle_gamma   90.00
#
_symmetry.space_group_name_H-M   'P 1'
#
loop_
_entity.id
_entity.type
_entity.pdbx_description
1 polymer ?
#
loop_
_entity_poly.entity_id
_entity_poly.type
_entity_poly.pdbx_seq_one_letter_code
_entity_poly.pdbx_strand_id
1 'polypeptide(L)'
;MHLICVKNEVLERYPWVAMNLFQAFEDAKNNAIDRALKGSHSIYPFPWAADSAELVRDMFEGDMWPYGLEPTRRTIEAFLRFGYEQGVAHLNLKPEVLFAPQTLNIAKT
;
A
#
# COMPACT_ATOMS: atom_id res chain seq x y z
N MET A 1 8.51 -4.61 2.37
CA MET A 1 7.51 -4.07 1.41
C MET A 1 6.77 -5.25 0.79
N HIS A 2 5.47 -5.12 0.59
CA HIS A 2 4.64 -6.15 -0.03
C HIS A 2 3.80 -5.54 -1.15
N LEU A 3 3.66 -6.27 -2.24
CA LEU A 3 2.81 -5.89 -3.38
C LEU A 3 1.83 -7.03 -3.67
N ILE A 4 0.65 -6.67 -4.14
CA ILE A 4 -0.33 -7.64 -4.65
C ILE A 4 -0.08 -7.79 -6.15
N CYS A 5 0.15 -9.01 -6.60
CA CYS A 5 0.39 -9.32 -8.00
C CYS A 5 -0.86 -9.94 -8.64
N VAL A 6 -1.19 -9.47 -9.81
CA VAL A 6 -2.29 -10.01 -10.63
C VAL A 6 -1.69 -10.51 -11.95
N LYS A 7 -2.13 -11.66 -12.43
CA LYS A 7 -1.68 -12.19 -13.72
C LYS A 7 -2.09 -11.26 -14.86
N ASN A 8 -1.19 -11.03 -15.80
CA ASN A 8 -1.45 -10.18 -16.97
C ASN A 8 -2.68 -10.60 -17.75
N GLU A 9 -2.88 -11.91 -17.95
CA GLU A 9 -4.07 -12.46 -18.62
C GLU A 9 -5.39 -12.02 -17.98
N VAL A 10 -5.41 -11.88 -16.64
CA VAL A 10 -6.58 -11.42 -15.90
C VAL A 10 -6.82 -9.94 -16.16
N LEU A 11 -5.76 -9.12 -16.15
CA LEU A 11 -5.87 -7.68 -16.42
C LEU A 11 -6.26 -7.38 -17.86
N GLU A 12 -5.77 -8.16 -18.82
CA GLU A 12 -6.13 -8.05 -20.24
C GLU A 12 -7.61 -8.38 -20.46
N ARG A 13 -8.08 -9.45 -19.82
CA ARG A 13 -9.47 -9.89 -19.94
C ARG A 13 -10.45 -9.04 -19.14
N TYR A 14 -10.01 -8.56 -17.98
CA TYR A 14 -10.83 -7.82 -17.02
C TYR A 14 -10.10 -6.58 -16.50
N PRO A 15 -9.94 -5.52 -17.32
CA PRO A 15 -9.16 -4.32 -16.96
C PRO A 15 -9.64 -3.62 -15.69
N TRP A 16 -10.92 -3.74 -15.35
CA TRP A 16 -11.53 -3.17 -14.15
C TRP A 16 -11.06 -3.82 -12.84
N VAL A 17 -10.47 -5.02 -12.88
CA VAL A 17 -10.03 -5.77 -11.69
C VAL A 17 -9.00 -5.00 -10.89
N ALA A 18 -8.06 -4.33 -11.55
CA ALA A 18 -7.01 -3.58 -10.87
C ALA A 18 -7.57 -2.51 -9.93
N MET A 19 -8.51 -1.70 -10.41
CA MET A 19 -9.14 -0.64 -9.61
C MET A 19 -10.04 -1.20 -8.51
N ASN A 20 -10.81 -2.24 -8.81
CA ASN A 20 -11.70 -2.85 -7.82
C ASN A 20 -10.91 -3.50 -6.68
N LEU A 21 -9.80 -4.17 -6.99
CA LEU A 21 -8.90 -4.72 -5.97
C LEU A 21 -8.24 -3.61 -5.14
N PHE A 22 -7.76 -2.55 -5.79
CA PHE A 22 -7.20 -1.42 -5.07
C PHE A 22 -8.21 -0.85 -4.07
N GLN A 23 -9.44 -0.57 -4.50
CA GLN A 23 -10.49 -0.04 -3.64
C GLN A 23 -10.83 -0.99 -2.50
N ALA A 24 -10.97 -2.28 -2.78
CA ALA A 24 -11.27 -3.27 -1.75
C ALA A 24 -10.18 -3.35 -0.66
N PHE A 25 -8.91 -3.30 -1.06
CA PHE A 25 -7.80 -3.27 -0.10
C PHE A 25 -7.71 -1.94 0.66
N GLU A 26 -7.98 -0.81 0.00
CA GLU A 26 -8.04 0.50 0.65
C GLU A 26 -9.14 0.54 1.72
N ASP A 27 -10.34 0.07 1.41
CA ASP A 27 -11.46 -0.01 2.35
C ASP A 27 -11.14 -0.94 3.52
N ALA A 28 -10.56 -2.11 3.26
CA ALA A 28 -10.15 -3.05 4.30
C ALA A 28 -9.08 -2.44 5.23
N LYS A 29 -8.09 -1.74 4.66
CA LYS A 29 -7.07 -1.02 5.42
C LYS A 29 -7.69 0.05 6.30
N ASN A 30 -8.56 0.90 5.75
CA ASN A 30 -9.20 1.98 6.49
C ASN A 30 -10.05 1.43 7.65
N ASN A 31 -10.79 0.37 7.43
CA ASN A 31 -11.53 -0.33 8.48
C ASN A 31 -10.60 -0.87 9.59
N ALA A 32 -9.42 -1.38 9.25
CA ALA A 32 -8.45 -1.87 10.23
C ALA A 32 -7.85 -0.72 11.04
N ILE A 33 -7.52 0.40 10.40
CA ILE A 33 -7.01 1.63 11.06
C ILE A 33 -8.06 2.18 12.02
N ASP A 34 -9.31 2.30 11.58
CA ASP A 34 -10.40 2.77 12.41
C ASP A 34 -10.60 1.91 13.67
N ARG A 35 -10.48 0.60 13.54
CA ARG A 35 -10.55 -0.32 14.69
C ARG A 35 -9.38 -0.12 15.64
N ALA A 36 -8.17 0.11 15.13
CA ALA A 36 -6.98 0.36 15.95
C ALA A 36 -7.11 1.67 16.75
N LEU A 37 -7.73 2.71 16.16
CA LEU A 37 -7.93 4.01 16.79
C LEU A 37 -9.09 4.05 17.79
N LYS A 38 -10.04 3.09 17.73
CA LYS A 38 -11.17 3.01 18.67
C LYS A 38 -10.72 2.44 20.00
N GLY A 39 -10.38 3.31 20.94
CA GLY A 39 -9.89 2.92 22.27
C GLY A 39 -10.91 2.22 23.17
N SER A 40 -12.23 2.35 22.91
CA SER A 40 -13.29 1.77 23.74
C SER A 40 -13.48 0.25 23.57
N HIS A 41 -12.99 -0.32 22.46
CA HIS A 41 -13.12 -1.73 22.15
C HIS A 41 -11.85 -2.21 21.44
N SER A 42 -10.74 -2.27 22.18
CA SER A 42 -9.50 -2.81 21.63
C SER A 42 -9.67 -4.30 21.32
N ILE A 43 -9.55 -4.65 20.03
CA ILE A 43 -9.50 -6.05 19.59
C ILE A 43 -8.08 -6.62 19.64
N TYR A 44 -7.10 -5.77 19.93
CA TYR A 44 -5.70 -6.16 20.07
C TYR A 44 -5.36 -6.47 21.52
N PRO A 45 -4.55 -7.49 21.78
CA PRO A 45 -4.17 -7.91 23.13
C PRO A 45 -3.12 -7.00 23.79
N PHE A 46 -2.97 -5.77 23.34
CA PHE A 46 -1.96 -4.81 23.86
C PHE A 46 -2.65 -3.67 24.60
N PRO A 47 -2.25 -3.35 25.84
CA PRO A 47 -2.88 -2.29 26.62
C PRO A 47 -2.83 -0.90 25.98
N TRP A 48 -1.76 -0.60 25.22
CA TRP A 48 -1.52 0.71 24.59
C TRP A 48 -1.70 0.72 23.07
N ALA A 49 -2.48 -0.22 22.54
CA ALA A 49 -2.67 -0.32 21.08
C ALA A 49 -3.28 0.95 20.48
N ALA A 50 -4.29 1.54 21.11
CA ALA A 50 -4.92 2.77 20.65
C ALA A 50 -3.97 3.97 20.72
N ASP A 51 -3.26 4.15 21.83
CA ASP A 51 -2.29 5.25 22.00
C ASP A 51 -1.15 5.14 20.97
N SER A 52 -0.67 3.93 20.71
CA SER A 52 0.34 3.67 19.69
C SER A 52 -0.19 3.98 18.29
N ALA A 53 -1.44 3.64 17.99
CA ALA A 53 -2.07 3.93 16.70
C ALA A 53 -2.24 5.44 16.48
N GLU A 54 -2.64 6.19 17.53
CA GLU A 54 -2.72 7.66 17.46
C GLU A 54 -1.36 8.30 17.22
N LEU A 55 -0.33 7.87 17.95
CA LEU A 55 1.03 8.36 17.77
C LEU A 55 1.52 8.14 16.34
N VAL A 56 1.33 6.94 15.80
CA VAL A 56 1.75 6.61 14.43
C VAL A 56 0.94 7.42 13.42
N ARG A 57 -0.37 7.57 13.59
CA ARG A 57 -1.19 8.40 12.72
C ARG A 57 -0.67 9.84 12.66
N ASP A 58 -0.34 10.42 13.81
CA ASP A 58 0.15 11.78 13.89
C ASP A 58 1.53 11.94 13.25
N MET A 59 2.42 10.95 13.40
CA MET A 59 3.72 10.91 12.72
C MET A 59 3.62 10.85 11.19
N PHE A 60 2.57 10.26 10.65
CA PHE A 60 2.33 10.10 9.21
C PHE A 60 1.25 11.05 8.65
N GLU A 61 0.98 12.16 9.35
CA GLU A 61 0.05 13.19 8.91
C GLU A 61 -1.36 12.66 8.56
N GLY A 62 -1.80 11.64 9.30
CA GLY A 62 -3.14 11.05 9.18
C GLY A 62 -3.24 9.78 8.35
N ASP A 63 -2.28 9.50 7.45
CA ASP A 63 -2.27 8.24 6.68
C ASP A 63 -1.07 7.37 7.06
N MET A 64 -1.25 6.58 8.10
CA MET A 64 -0.16 5.76 8.65
C MET A 64 0.23 4.57 7.76
N TRP A 65 -0.57 4.24 6.74
CA TRP A 65 -0.31 3.12 5.84
C TRP A 65 -0.75 3.44 4.40
N PRO A 66 -0.06 4.37 3.72
CA PRO A 66 -0.48 4.82 2.40
C PRO A 66 -0.36 3.72 1.35
N TYR A 67 -1.40 3.58 0.52
CA TYR A 67 -1.39 2.77 -0.69
C TYR A 67 -1.23 3.66 -1.93
N GLY A 68 -0.83 3.03 -3.03
CA GLY A 68 -0.60 3.70 -4.30
C GLY A 68 0.87 4.03 -4.56
N LEU A 69 1.19 4.34 -5.81
CA LEU A 69 2.57 4.57 -6.23
C LEU A 69 3.12 5.88 -5.66
N GLU A 70 2.42 6.98 -5.81
CA GLU A 70 2.96 8.30 -5.45
C GLU A 70 3.34 8.44 -3.97
N PRO A 71 2.50 8.03 -3.01
CA PRO A 71 2.87 8.12 -1.60
C PRO A 71 4.04 7.21 -1.21
N THR A 72 4.24 6.11 -1.97
CA THR A 72 5.25 5.09 -1.68
C THR A 72 6.43 5.10 -2.64
N ARG A 73 6.47 6.03 -3.59
CA ARG A 73 7.46 6.12 -4.68
C ARG A 73 8.90 5.97 -4.19
N ARG A 74 9.29 6.75 -3.19
CA ARG A 74 10.66 6.72 -2.63
C ARG A 74 11.08 5.32 -2.17
N THR A 75 10.17 4.62 -1.50
CA THR A 75 10.42 3.28 -0.98
C THR A 75 10.54 2.26 -2.11
N ILE A 76 9.68 2.38 -3.13
CA ILE A 76 9.70 1.48 -4.29
C ILE A 76 10.95 1.72 -5.15
N GLU A 77 11.32 2.97 -5.38
CA GLU A 77 12.56 3.31 -6.11
C GLU A 77 13.79 2.77 -5.39
N ALA A 78 13.87 2.93 -4.07
CA ALA A 78 14.98 2.38 -3.28
C ALA A 78 15.03 0.86 -3.37
N PHE A 79 13.87 0.19 -3.26
CA PHE A 79 13.78 -1.27 -3.39
C PHE A 79 14.25 -1.77 -4.75
N LEU A 80 13.80 -1.14 -5.84
CA LEU A 80 14.20 -1.51 -7.20
C LEU A 80 15.70 -1.28 -7.43
N ARG A 81 16.23 -0.15 -6.97
CA ARG A 81 17.64 0.15 -7.06
C ARG A 81 18.48 -0.87 -6.31
N PHE A 82 18.17 -1.14 -5.05
CA PHE A 82 18.91 -2.10 -4.24
C PHE A 82 18.83 -3.52 -4.82
N GLY A 83 17.65 -3.94 -5.32
CA GLY A 83 17.50 -5.22 -5.97
C GLY A 83 18.40 -5.37 -7.20
N TYR A 84 18.53 -4.31 -8.00
CA TYR A 84 19.41 -4.29 -9.16
C TYR A 84 20.90 -4.26 -8.76
N GLU A 85 21.28 -3.34 -7.87
CA GLU A 85 22.66 -3.18 -7.41
C GLU A 85 23.21 -4.45 -6.73
N GLN A 86 22.35 -5.19 -6.02
CA GLN A 86 22.71 -6.42 -5.33
C GLN A 86 22.57 -7.69 -6.20
N GLY A 87 22.23 -7.56 -7.47
CA GLY A 87 22.13 -8.68 -8.40
C GLY A 87 20.91 -9.60 -8.21
N VAL A 88 19.93 -9.16 -7.40
CA VAL A 88 18.65 -9.88 -7.21
C VAL A 88 17.76 -9.72 -8.43
N ALA A 89 17.74 -8.53 -9.01
CA ALA A 89 17.01 -8.22 -10.23
C ALA A 89 17.98 -7.98 -11.38
N HIS A 90 17.65 -8.46 -12.57
CA HIS A 90 18.49 -8.32 -13.77
C HIS A 90 18.27 -6.99 -14.50
N LEU A 91 17.19 -6.28 -14.20
CA LEU A 91 16.81 -5.02 -14.84
C LEU A 91 16.60 -3.94 -13.78
N ASN A 92 17.09 -2.74 -14.07
CA ASN A 92 16.78 -1.55 -13.28
C ASN A 92 15.48 -0.95 -13.81
N LEU A 93 14.36 -1.37 -13.22
CA LEU A 93 13.03 -0.98 -13.64
C LEU A 93 12.60 0.35 -12.99
N LYS A 94 11.75 1.08 -13.71
CA LYS A 94 11.03 2.23 -13.11
C LYS A 94 9.81 1.73 -12.35
N PRO A 95 9.42 2.40 -11.26
CA PRO A 95 8.26 2.01 -10.44
C PRO A 95 6.96 1.82 -11.24
N GLU A 96 6.72 2.67 -12.24
CA GLU A 96 5.51 2.63 -13.06
C GLU A 96 5.30 1.30 -13.78
N VAL A 97 6.38 0.61 -14.11
CA VAL A 97 6.33 -0.68 -14.84
C VAL A 97 5.73 -1.79 -13.98
N LEU A 98 5.79 -1.66 -12.64
CA LEU A 98 5.27 -2.65 -11.71
C LEU A 98 3.76 -2.59 -11.51
N PHE A 99 3.12 -1.49 -11.90
CA PHE A 99 1.73 -1.24 -11.58
C PHE A 99 0.84 -1.23 -12.83
N ALA A 100 -0.39 -1.69 -12.68
CA ALA A 100 -1.39 -1.57 -13.72
C ALA A 100 -1.60 -0.07 -14.04
N PRO A 101 -1.62 0.35 -15.33
CA PRO A 101 -1.71 1.76 -15.70
C PRO A 101 -2.91 2.49 -15.07
N GLN A 102 -4.01 1.80 -14.86
CA GLN A 102 -5.23 2.34 -14.25
C GLN A 102 -5.02 2.76 -12.78
N THR A 103 -4.01 2.19 -12.09
CA THR A 103 -3.74 2.45 -10.68
C THR A 103 -2.63 3.48 -10.45
N LEU A 104 -2.01 4.03 -11.50
CA LEU A 104 -0.89 4.97 -11.37
C LEU A 104 -1.31 6.34 -10.86
N ASN A 105 -2.50 6.81 -11.25
CA ASN A 105 -2.99 8.15 -10.97
C ASN A 105 -4.17 8.16 -9.98
N ILE A 106 -4.13 7.28 -8.99
CA ILE A 106 -5.15 7.29 -7.95
C ILE A 106 -4.91 8.50 -7.05
N ALA A 107 -5.74 9.52 -7.22
CA ALA A 107 -5.77 10.64 -6.28
C ALA A 107 -6.36 10.16 -4.95
N LYS A 108 -5.76 10.55 -3.84
CA LYS A 108 -6.41 10.42 -2.52
C LYS A 108 -7.72 11.21 -2.56
N THR A 109 -8.82 10.53 -2.50
CA THR A 109 -10.11 11.13 -2.16
C THR A 109 -10.24 11.22 -0.66
#